data_3a76f19551e4513e89ba9c8224781316
#
_entry.id   3a76f19551e4513e89ba9c8224781316
#
_cell.length_a   1.000
_cell.length_b   1.000
_cell.length_c   1.000
_cell.angle_alpha   90.00
_cell.angle_beta   90.00
_cell.angle_gamma   90.00
#
_symmetry.space_group_name_H-M   'P 1'
#
loop_
_entity.id
_entity.type
_entity.pdbx_description
1 polymer ?
#
loop_
_entity_poly.entity_id
_entity_poly.type
_entity_poly.pdbx_seq_one_letter_code
_entity_poly.pdbx_strand_id
1 'polypeptide(L)'
;MQRYASDHHEPSIVIEGLAKSFGQLEAVHPLSLSISHGELFGLIGPDGAGKTTLLRMLTSLLLPTAGGARVEGLDVVRDYRALRLILGYMPGRFSLYQDLTVRENLEFFASVFGTTVREGYSLIRDIYVQIERFEGRRAGKLSGGMKQKLALSCALIHRPRVLFLDEPTTGVDPVSRREFWDMLQRLQEQGLTIMVSTPYMDEASRCGRIALMQSGHILQVDSPEGIKASYPHTLWAVRSERMIPLLTDLRQSPEVETAYSFGESYHVTLRAGSQGVEALRTSLHRVGHTSVSIEQISPSVEDCFMALHPSAS
;
A
#
# COMPACT_ATOMS: atom_id res chain seq x y z
N MET A 1 -19.97 -19.31 12.22
CA MET A 1 -19.22 -18.73 11.09
C MET A 1 -20.22 -18.02 10.19
N GLN A 2 -20.54 -16.77 10.45
CA GLN A 2 -21.30 -15.96 9.47
C GLN A 2 -20.29 -15.43 8.45
N ARG A 3 -20.34 -15.93 7.23
CA ARG A 3 -19.57 -15.44 6.09
C ARG A 3 -20.06 -14.01 5.76
N TYR A 4 -19.14 -13.12 5.43
CA TYR A 4 -19.43 -11.78 4.87
C TYR A 4 -20.10 -11.83 3.48
N ALA A 5 -20.53 -13.01 3.04
CA ALA A 5 -21.18 -13.20 1.75
C ALA A 5 -22.59 -12.57 1.79
N SER A 6 -22.67 -11.37 1.27
CA SER A 6 -23.91 -10.74 0.82
C SER A 6 -23.87 -10.64 -0.70
N ASP A 7 -24.94 -11.09 -1.38
CA ASP A 7 -25.21 -10.87 -2.82
C ASP A 7 -25.43 -9.36 -3.06
N HIS A 8 -24.35 -8.56 -2.98
CA HIS A 8 -24.41 -7.15 -3.32
C HIS A 8 -23.85 -6.95 -4.73
N HIS A 9 -24.72 -6.53 -5.66
CA HIS A 9 -24.32 -6.10 -7.01
C HIS A 9 -23.53 -4.79 -7.01
N GLU A 10 -23.55 -4.00 -5.91
CA GLU A 10 -22.85 -2.74 -5.79
C GLU A 10 -21.47 -2.93 -5.12
N PRO A 11 -20.44 -2.15 -5.52
CA PRO A 11 -19.14 -2.19 -4.87
C PRO A 11 -19.23 -1.77 -3.39
N SER A 12 -18.31 -2.31 -2.55
CA SER A 12 -18.20 -1.95 -1.13
C SER A 12 -17.78 -0.49 -0.94
N ILE A 13 -16.90 0.02 -1.81
CA ILE A 13 -16.45 1.40 -1.81
C ILE A 13 -16.65 1.99 -3.19
N VAL A 14 -17.32 3.16 -3.26
CA VAL A 14 -17.53 3.92 -4.50
C VAL A 14 -17.07 5.35 -4.27
N ILE A 15 -16.19 5.83 -5.12
CA ILE A 15 -15.60 7.17 -5.10
C ILE A 15 -15.96 7.88 -6.41
N GLU A 16 -16.53 9.07 -6.35
CA GLU A 16 -17.01 9.83 -7.50
C GLU A 16 -16.48 11.26 -7.46
N GLY A 17 -15.44 11.53 -8.23
CA GLY A 17 -14.81 12.86 -8.33
C GLY A 17 -14.30 13.41 -7.00
N LEU A 18 -13.97 12.54 -6.04
CA LEU A 18 -13.56 12.94 -4.69
C LEU A 18 -12.25 13.72 -4.74
N ALA A 19 -12.22 14.90 -4.11
CA ALA A 19 -11.05 15.77 -4.12
C ALA A 19 -10.84 16.45 -2.77
N LYS A 20 -9.57 16.81 -2.49
CA LYS A 20 -9.20 17.56 -1.30
C LYS A 20 -8.12 18.59 -1.57
N SER A 21 -8.45 19.85 -1.26
CA SER A 21 -7.51 20.96 -1.26
C SER A 21 -7.33 21.52 0.16
N PHE A 22 -6.11 21.94 0.48
CA PHE A 22 -5.75 22.70 1.69
C PHE A 22 -5.17 24.04 1.25
N GLY A 23 -6.03 25.06 1.22
CA GLY A 23 -5.70 26.34 0.60
C GLY A 23 -5.42 26.16 -0.88
N GLN A 24 -4.21 26.48 -1.33
CA GLN A 24 -3.79 26.31 -2.73
C GLN A 24 -3.19 24.93 -3.05
N LEU A 25 -2.95 24.09 -2.04
CA LEU A 25 -2.41 22.76 -2.24
C LEU A 25 -3.54 21.77 -2.54
N GLU A 26 -3.58 21.22 -3.74
CA GLU A 26 -4.44 20.10 -4.08
C GLU A 26 -3.79 18.79 -3.64
N ALA A 27 -4.18 18.31 -2.45
CA ALA A 27 -3.62 17.10 -1.87
C ALA A 27 -4.19 15.81 -2.48
N VAL A 28 -5.41 15.88 -3.02
CA VAL A 28 -6.06 14.83 -3.81
C VAL A 28 -6.84 15.52 -4.92
N HIS A 29 -6.44 15.29 -6.17
CA HIS A 29 -7.15 15.73 -7.36
C HIS A 29 -8.44 14.93 -7.55
N PRO A 30 -9.45 15.44 -8.27
CA PRO A 30 -10.69 14.71 -8.50
C PRO A 30 -10.42 13.30 -9.03
N LEU A 31 -10.81 12.29 -8.27
CA LEU A 31 -10.62 10.88 -8.64
C LEU A 31 -11.91 10.08 -8.47
N SER A 32 -12.06 9.05 -9.29
CA SER A 32 -13.14 8.08 -9.22
C SER A 32 -12.55 6.67 -9.18
N LEU A 33 -13.07 5.84 -8.26
CA LEU A 33 -12.58 4.49 -8.03
C LEU A 33 -13.68 3.65 -7.40
N SER A 34 -13.73 2.37 -7.71
CA SER A 34 -14.60 1.40 -7.04
C SER A 34 -13.80 0.21 -6.52
N ILE A 35 -14.16 -0.29 -5.34
CA ILE A 35 -13.56 -1.47 -4.69
C ILE A 35 -14.69 -2.44 -4.37
N SER A 36 -14.52 -3.69 -4.78
CA SER A 36 -15.52 -4.73 -4.61
C SER A 36 -15.56 -5.26 -3.18
N HIS A 37 -16.67 -5.91 -2.81
CA HIS A 37 -16.76 -6.64 -1.54
C HIS A 37 -15.70 -7.74 -1.47
N GLY A 38 -15.07 -7.91 -0.31
CA GLY A 38 -14.05 -8.93 -0.09
C GLY A 38 -12.76 -8.72 -0.89
N GLU A 39 -12.52 -7.53 -1.42
CA GLU A 39 -11.29 -7.19 -2.12
C GLU A 39 -10.20 -6.72 -1.15
N LEU A 40 -8.97 -7.17 -1.35
CA LEU A 40 -7.77 -6.60 -0.75
C LEU A 40 -7.14 -5.64 -1.77
N PHE A 41 -7.41 -4.34 -1.59
CA PHE A 41 -7.02 -3.28 -2.50
C PHE A 41 -5.83 -2.48 -1.95
N GLY A 42 -4.80 -2.28 -2.77
CA GLY A 42 -3.60 -1.51 -2.43
C GLY A 42 -3.61 -0.09 -3.00
N LEU A 43 -3.40 0.92 -2.17
CA LEU A 43 -3.12 2.29 -2.57
C LEU A 43 -1.62 2.54 -2.45
N ILE A 44 -0.91 2.45 -3.58
CA ILE A 44 0.55 2.41 -3.63
C ILE A 44 1.10 3.76 -4.10
N GLY A 45 2.10 4.28 -3.42
CA GLY A 45 2.76 5.52 -3.84
C GLY A 45 3.69 6.09 -2.77
N PRO A 46 4.57 7.02 -3.12
CA PRO A 46 5.55 7.60 -2.20
C PRO A 46 4.89 8.42 -1.08
N ASP A 47 5.71 8.84 -0.13
CA ASP A 47 5.28 9.80 0.88
C ASP A 47 4.83 11.10 0.22
N GLY A 48 3.73 11.67 0.74
CA GLY A 48 3.14 12.87 0.15
C GLY A 48 2.26 12.64 -1.08
N ALA A 49 2.09 11.40 -1.57
CA ALA A 49 1.24 11.11 -2.73
C ALA A 49 -0.26 11.41 -2.53
N GLY A 50 -0.72 11.65 -1.29
CA GLY A 50 -2.13 11.90 -0.99
C GLY A 50 -2.88 10.72 -0.37
N LYS A 51 -2.23 9.56 -0.18
CA LYS A 51 -2.82 8.30 0.32
C LYS A 51 -3.58 8.47 1.65
N THR A 52 -2.90 8.99 2.67
CA THR A 52 -3.49 9.26 3.99
C THR A 52 -4.67 10.23 3.89
N THR A 53 -4.59 11.23 3.02
CA THR A 53 -5.67 12.20 2.80
C THR A 53 -6.91 11.50 2.24
N LEU A 54 -6.74 10.63 1.26
CA LEU A 54 -7.82 9.84 0.68
C LEU A 54 -8.44 8.91 1.73
N LEU A 55 -7.64 8.13 2.46
CA LEU A 55 -8.14 7.25 3.51
C LEU A 55 -8.93 8.01 4.60
N ARG A 56 -8.45 9.19 5.01
CA ARG A 56 -9.16 10.02 6.00
C ARG A 56 -10.51 10.54 5.49
N MET A 57 -10.63 10.84 4.20
CA MET A 57 -11.92 11.20 3.62
C MET A 57 -12.89 10.01 3.62
N LEU A 58 -12.43 8.83 3.21
CA LEU A 58 -13.23 7.60 3.17
C LEU A 58 -13.68 7.13 4.56
N THR A 59 -12.86 7.39 5.59
CA THR A 59 -13.18 7.06 6.99
C THR A 59 -13.92 8.18 7.73
N SER A 60 -14.42 9.20 7.02
CA SER A 60 -15.13 10.36 7.59
C SER A 60 -14.33 11.19 8.62
N LEU A 61 -13.00 11.10 8.59
CA LEU A 61 -12.11 11.88 9.46
C LEU A 61 -11.71 13.22 8.84
N LEU A 62 -11.95 13.38 7.56
CA LEU A 62 -11.65 14.59 6.80
C LEU A 62 -12.77 14.85 5.79
N LEU A 63 -13.26 16.08 5.75
CA LEU A 63 -14.28 16.47 4.77
C LEU A 63 -13.62 16.69 3.39
N PRO A 64 -14.19 16.14 2.30
CA PRO A 64 -13.76 16.45 0.95
C PRO A 64 -14.02 17.92 0.59
N THR A 65 -13.28 18.44 -0.37
CA THR A 65 -13.51 19.77 -0.94
C THR A 65 -14.50 19.69 -2.10
N ALA A 66 -14.48 18.58 -2.85
CA ALA A 66 -15.40 18.31 -3.96
C ALA A 66 -15.63 16.81 -4.13
N GLY A 67 -16.65 16.45 -4.90
CA GLY A 67 -17.05 15.08 -5.13
C GLY A 67 -17.65 14.39 -3.91
N GLY A 68 -17.72 13.07 -3.95
CA GLY A 68 -18.28 12.27 -2.87
C GLY A 68 -17.77 10.84 -2.88
N ALA A 69 -18.07 10.12 -1.79
CA ALA A 69 -17.81 8.68 -1.72
C ALA A 69 -18.89 8.00 -0.86
N ARG A 70 -19.07 6.71 -1.14
CA ARG A 70 -19.89 5.82 -0.32
C ARG A 70 -19.07 4.60 0.09
N VAL A 71 -19.27 4.15 1.31
CA VAL A 71 -18.69 2.91 1.82
C VAL A 71 -19.83 2.09 2.41
N GLU A 72 -20.01 0.86 1.93
CA GLU A 72 -21.16 0.01 2.26
C GLU A 72 -22.50 0.74 2.05
N GLY A 73 -22.61 1.52 0.96
CA GLY A 73 -23.78 2.32 0.63
C GLY A 73 -23.95 3.60 1.45
N LEU A 74 -23.17 3.82 2.54
CA LEU A 74 -23.22 4.98 3.41
C LEU A 74 -22.37 6.14 2.87
N ASP A 75 -22.92 7.34 2.80
CA ASP A 75 -22.21 8.55 2.39
C ASP A 75 -21.19 8.98 3.46
N VAL A 76 -19.94 9.20 3.07
CA VAL A 76 -18.83 9.49 4.00
C VAL A 76 -18.98 10.81 4.76
N VAL A 77 -19.86 11.71 4.30
CA VAL A 77 -20.12 13.01 4.94
C VAL A 77 -21.44 12.98 5.72
N ARG A 78 -22.53 12.50 5.09
CA ARG A 78 -23.87 12.56 5.68
C ARG A 78 -24.08 11.48 6.73
N ASP A 79 -23.61 10.27 6.46
CA ASP A 79 -23.85 9.08 7.29
C ASP A 79 -22.69 8.75 8.22
N TYR A 80 -21.79 9.71 8.50
CA TYR A 80 -20.53 9.50 9.22
C TYR A 80 -20.68 8.75 10.56
N ARG A 81 -21.79 8.92 11.27
CA ARG A 81 -22.03 8.22 12.56
C ARG A 81 -22.26 6.73 12.36
N ALA A 82 -23.12 6.37 11.40
CA ALA A 82 -23.39 4.98 11.05
C ALA A 82 -22.16 4.33 10.42
N LEU A 83 -21.47 5.06 9.54
CA LEU A 83 -20.26 4.62 8.87
C LEU A 83 -19.17 4.22 9.87
N ARG A 84 -18.88 5.05 10.87
CA ARG A 84 -17.84 4.78 11.87
C ARG A 84 -18.10 3.53 12.72
N LEU A 85 -19.33 3.06 12.83
CA LEU A 85 -19.67 1.84 13.55
C LEU A 85 -19.35 0.56 12.76
N ILE A 86 -19.21 0.67 11.44
CA ILE A 86 -18.96 -0.48 10.54
C ILE A 86 -17.56 -0.47 9.94
N LEU A 87 -16.74 0.54 10.25
CA LEU A 87 -15.36 0.64 9.76
C LEU A 87 -14.36 0.21 10.82
N GLY A 88 -13.31 -0.51 10.38
CA GLY A 88 -12.04 -0.56 11.08
C GLY A 88 -11.06 0.43 10.45
N TYR A 89 -10.35 1.21 11.26
CA TYR A 89 -9.31 2.11 10.77
C TYR A 89 -8.05 2.02 11.61
N MET A 90 -6.94 1.80 10.95
CA MET A 90 -5.62 1.78 11.56
C MET A 90 -4.79 2.90 10.92
N PRO A 91 -4.53 4.01 11.64
CA PRO A 91 -3.73 5.12 11.13
C PRO A 91 -2.24 4.75 11.11
N GLY A 92 -1.47 5.39 10.21
CA GLY A 92 -0.03 5.12 10.01
C GLY A 92 0.86 5.46 11.23
N ARG A 93 0.36 6.30 12.13
CA ARG A 93 1.02 6.52 13.42
C ARG A 93 0.35 5.66 14.49
N PHE A 94 1.16 5.01 15.32
CA PHE A 94 0.65 4.23 16.45
C PHE A 94 -0.26 5.08 17.33
N SER A 95 -1.55 4.79 17.30
CA SER A 95 -2.63 5.60 17.89
C SER A 95 -3.22 5.01 19.16
N LEU A 96 -2.73 3.84 19.59
CA LEU A 96 -3.22 3.20 20.80
C LEU A 96 -2.64 3.87 22.06
N TYR A 97 -3.32 3.69 23.17
CA TYR A 97 -2.92 4.23 24.47
C TYR A 97 -1.67 3.51 24.97
N GLN A 98 -0.52 4.19 24.92
CA GLN A 98 0.78 3.60 25.22
C GLN A 98 0.94 3.21 26.71
N ASP A 99 0.25 3.92 27.59
CA ASP A 99 0.26 3.67 29.04
C ASP A 99 -0.67 2.54 29.47
N LEU A 100 -1.66 2.22 28.64
CA LEU A 100 -2.53 1.06 28.86
C LEU A 100 -1.84 -0.23 28.42
N THR A 101 -2.19 -1.31 29.09
CA THR A 101 -1.78 -2.68 28.73
C THR A 101 -2.42 -3.13 27.41
N VAL A 102 -1.95 -4.24 26.86
CA VAL A 102 -2.56 -4.88 25.69
C VAL A 102 -4.03 -5.17 25.94
N ARG A 103 -4.37 -5.77 27.10
CA ARG A 103 -5.75 -6.08 27.49
C ARG A 103 -6.60 -4.82 27.61
N GLU A 104 -6.14 -3.81 28.35
CA GLU A 104 -6.87 -2.56 28.56
C GLU A 104 -7.14 -1.81 27.25
N ASN A 105 -6.21 -1.82 26.28
CA ASN A 105 -6.47 -1.26 24.95
C ASN A 105 -7.62 -2.00 24.25
N LEU A 106 -7.62 -3.35 24.25
CA LEU A 106 -8.69 -4.13 23.62
C LEU A 106 -10.05 -3.90 24.31
N GLU A 107 -10.08 -3.90 25.64
CA GLU A 107 -11.30 -3.64 26.43
C GLU A 107 -11.84 -2.22 26.15
N PHE A 108 -10.93 -1.23 26.07
CA PHE A 108 -11.31 0.14 25.75
C PHE A 108 -11.98 0.21 24.37
N PHE A 109 -11.33 -0.32 23.31
CA PHE A 109 -11.91 -0.28 21.96
C PHE A 109 -13.19 -1.09 21.86
N ALA A 110 -13.27 -2.26 22.50
CA ALA A 110 -14.50 -3.04 22.57
C ALA A 110 -15.63 -2.22 23.19
N SER A 111 -15.37 -1.52 24.31
CA SER A 111 -16.38 -0.69 25.00
C SER A 111 -16.86 0.49 24.16
N VAL A 112 -15.96 1.14 23.41
CA VAL A 112 -16.32 2.26 22.49
C VAL A 112 -17.33 1.82 21.44
N PHE A 113 -17.24 0.58 20.95
CA PHE A 113 -18.15 0.02 19.96
C PHE A 113 -19.31 -0.79 20.56
N GLY A 114 -19.48 -0.75 21.88
CA GLY A 114 -20.60 -1.42 22.57
C GLY A 114 -20.53 -2.95 22.51
N THR A 115 -19.33 -3.52 22.40
CA THR A 115 -19.06 -4.97 22.41
C THR A 115 -18.08 -5.33 23.54
N THR A 116 -17.71 -6.60 23.63
CA THR A 116 -16.74 -7.11 24.58
C THR A 116 -15.60 -7.84 23.87
N VAL A 117 -14.44 -7.95 24.53
CA VAL A 117 -13.32 -8.73 23.98
C VAL A 117 -13.75 -10.17 23.73
N ARG A 118 -14.59 -10.75 24.61
CA ARG A 118 -15.11 -12.12 24.48
C ARG A 118 -15.94 -12.29 23.19
N GLU A 119 -16.80 -11.34 22.85
CA GLU A 119 -17.64 -11.38 21.64
C GLU A 119 -16.82 -11.20 20.38
N GLY A 120 -15.81 -10.32 20.39
CA GLY A 120 -14.92 -10.08 19.24
C GLY A 120 -13.79 -11.08 19.10
N TYR A 121 -13.49 -11.89 20.15
CA TYR A 121 -12.29 -12.76 20.21
C TYR A 121 -12.15 -13.70 19.01
N SER A 122 -13.26 -14.29 18.55
CA SER A 122 -13.23 -15.23 17.42
C SER A 122 -12.65 -14.64 16.12
N LEU A 123 -12.84 -13.34 15.90
CA LEU A 123 -12.32 -12.66 14.71
C LEU A 123 -10.83 -12.30 14.86
N ILE A 124 -10.42 -11.90 16.07
CA ILE A 124 -9.06 -11.45 16.32
C ILE A 124 -8.12 -12.56 16.77
N ARG A 125 -8.65 -13.76 17.05
CA ARG A 125 -7.91 -14.87 17.70
C ARG A 125 -6.57 -15.17 17.06
N ASP A 126 -6.54 -15.33 15.74
CA ASP A 126 -5.34 -15.74 15.01
C ASP A 126 -4.23 -14.65 15.02
N ILE A 127 -4.62 -13.41 15.30
CA ILE A 127 -3.73 -12.27 15.47
C ILE A 127 -3.35 -12.13 16.94
N TYR A 128 -4.36 -12.13 17.80
CA TYR A 128 -4.21 -11.82 19.22
C TYR A 128 -3.44 -12.88 20.00
N VAL A 129 -3.61 -14.16 19.67
CA VAL A 129 -2.90 -15.28 20.33
C VAL A 129 -1.38 -15.09 20.32
N GLN A 130 -0.84 -14.42 19.32
CA GLN A 130 0.59 -14.15 19.18
C GLN A 130 1.11 -13.12 20.20
N ILE A 131 0.22 -12.29 20.74
CA ILE A 131 0.54 -11.24 21.72
C ILE A 131 -0.18 -11.44 23.06
N GLU A 132 -1.10 -12.40 23.17
CA GLU A 132 -1.92 -12.68 24.35
C GLU A 132 -1.10 -12.93 25.61
N ARG A 133 0.02 -13.64 25.49
CA ARG A 133 0.96 -13.86 26.63
C ARG A 133 1.54 -12.57 27.20
N PHE A 134 1.39 -11.44 26.52
CA PHE A 134 1.85 -10.12 26.93
C PHE A 134 0.69 -9.19 27.33
N GLU A 135 -0.50 -9.74 27.58
CA GLU A 135 -1.72 -8.96 27.83
C GLU A 135 -1.59 -7.93 28.97
N GLY A 136 -0.76 -8.21 29.99
CA GLY A 136 -0.44 -7.30 31.08
C GLY A 136 0.67 -6.28 30.78
N ARG A 137 1.30 -6.34 29.58
CA ARG A 137 2.37 -5.41 29.21
C ARG A 137 1.78 -4.12 28.63
N ARG A 138 2.32 -2.96 29.02
CA ARG A 138 1.95 -1.67 28.45
C ARG A 138 2.26 -1.62 26.94
N ALA A 139 1.34 -1.08 26.16
CA ALA A 139 1.46 -1.01 24.69
C ALA A 139 2.70 -0.23 24.25
N GLY A 140 3.12 0.81 24.96
CA GLY A 140 4.35 1.54 24.70
C GLY A 140 5.63 0.69 24.74
N LYS A 141 5.63 -0.43 25.49
CA LYS A 141 6.78 -1.34 25.65
C LYS A 141 6.76 -2.55 24.69
N LEU A 142 5.85 -2.60 23.75
CA LEU A 142 5.77 -3.63 22.72
C LEU A 142 6.77 -3.35 21.59
N SER A 143 7.22 -4.40 20.89
CA SER A 143 7.95 -4.25 19.62
C SER A 143 7.05 -3.68 18.54
N GLY A 144 7.64 -3.21 17.44
CA GLY A 144 6.88 -2.68 16.29
C GLY A 144 5.83 -3.66 15.78
N GLY A 145 6.21 -4.90 15.46
CA GLY A 145 5.29 -5.93 15.00
C GLY A 145 4.20 -6.28 16.01
N MET A 146 4.51 -6.30 17.32
CA MET A 146 3.48 -6.51 18.36
C MET A 146 2.51 -5.33 18.45
N LYS A 147 2.99 -4.10 18.29
CA LYS A 147 2.13 -2.90 18.23
C LYS A 147 1.16 -2.96 17.07
N GLN A 148 1.63 -3.41 15.90
CA GLN A 148 0.78 -3.57 14.71
C GLN A 148 -0.29 -4.65 14.93
N LYS A 149 0.09 -5.80 15.51
CA LYS A 149 -0.87 -6.87 15.85
C LYS A 149 -1.94 -6.38 16.84
N LEU A 150 -1.55 -5.61 17.85
CA LEU A 150 -2.51 -5.02 18.79
C LEU A 150 -3.41 -3.99 18.10
N ALA A 151 -2.86 -3.09 17.27
CA ALA A 151 -3.63 -2.10 16.54
C ALA A 151 -4.65 -2.74 15.60
N LEU A 152 -4.24 -3.77 14.87
CA LEU A 152 -5.12 -4.55 14.00
C LEU A 152 -6.22 -5.26 14.80
N SER A 153 -5.89 -5.87 15.95
CA SER A 153 -6.87 -6.51 16.84
C SER A 153 -7.90 -5.50 17.35
N CYS A 154 -7.47 -4.30 17.75
CA CYS A 154 -8.37 -3.22 18.19
C CYS A 154 -9.27 -2.72 17.05
N ALA A 155 -8.75 -2.61 15.83
CA ALA A 155 -9.51 -2.19 14.65
C ALA A 155 -10.56 -3.22 14.21
N LEU A 156 -10.37 -4.49 14.57
CA LEU A 156 -11.24 -5.62 14.20
C LEU A 156 -12.24 -6.03 15.28
N ILE A 157 -12.05 -5.60 16.55
CA ILE A 157 -12.77 -6.13 17.70
C ILE A 157 -14.30 -6.03 17.60
N HIS A 158 -14.80 -5.01 16.88
CA HIS A 158 -16.23 -4.75 16.68
C HIS A 158 -16.79 -5.33 15.38
N ARG A 159 -16.02 -6.19 14.68
CA ARG A 159 -16.40 -6.86 13.41
C ARG A 159 -16.76 -5.87 12.31
N PRO A 160 -15.82 -5.02 11.88
CA PRO A 160 -16.08 -4.08 10.80
C PRO A 160 -16.40 -4.78 9.48
N ARG A 161 -17.14 -4.11 8.58
CA ARG A 161 -17.40 -4.57 7.21
C ARG A 161 -16.27 -4.20 6.27
N VAL A 162 -15.59 -3.07 6.53
CA VAL A 162 -14.46 -2.57 5.75
C VAL A 162 -13.33 -2.19 6.69
N LEU A 163 -12.11 -2.56 6.33
CA LEU A 163 -10.90 -2.22 7.07
C LEU A 163 -10.01 -1.30 6.24
N PHE A 164 -9.71 -0.12 6.77
CA PHE A 164 -8.77 0.82 6.20
C PHE A 164 -7.46 0.81 6.99
N LEU A 165 -6.34 0.63 6.31
CA LEU A 165 -5.00 0.55 6.90
C LEU A 165 -4.09 1.58 6.24
N ASP A 166 -3.61 2.53 7.03
CA ASP A 166 -2.75 3.60 6.56
C ASP A 166 -1.29 3.28 6.92
N GLU A 167 -0.52 2.82 5.94
CA GLU A 167 0.89 2.44 6.07
C GLU A 167 1.19 1.49 7.25
N PRO A 168 0.46 0.37 7.38
CA PRO A 168 0.49 -0.46 8.57
C PRO A 168 1.82 -1.15 8.83
N THR A 169 2.70 -1.24 7.83
CA THR A 169 3.98 -1.95 7.88
C THR A 169 5.19 -1.04 7.98
N THR A 170 4.99 0.29 7.99
CA THR A 170 6.08 1.27 8.10
C THR A 170 6.81 1.14 9.43
N GLY A 171 8.15 1.00 9.36
CA GLY A 171 8.99 0.80 10.54
C GLY A 171 8.92 -0.59 11.17
N VAL A 172 8.35 -1.58 10.48
CA VAL A 172 8.27 -2.97 10.91
C VAL A 172 9.35 -3.81 10.21
N ASP A 173 9.95 -4.74 10.94
CA ASP A 173 10.96 -5.64 10.38
C ASP A 173 10.38 -6.55 9.28
N PRO A 174 11.21 -7.08 8.35
CA PRO A 174 10.73 -7.83 7.20
C PRO A 174 9.94 -9.10 7.53
N VAL A 175 10.26 -9.77 8.66
CA VAL A 175 9.55 -10.99 9.08
C VAL A 175 8.15 -10.63 9.58
N SER A 176 8.07 -9.66 10.50
CA SER A 176 6.78 -9.18 11.04
C SER A 176 5.91 -8.56 9.93
N ARG A 177 6.52 -7.89 8.93
CA ARG A 177 5.81 -7.37 7.75
C ARG A 177 5.14 -8.48 6.95
N ARG A 178 5.86 -9.56 6.65
CA ARG A 178 5.31 -10.73 5.93
C ARG A 178 4.15 -11.35 6.69
N GLU A 179 4.33 -11.59 8.00
CA GLU A 179 3.26 -12.14 8.86
C GLU A 179 2.01 -11.24 8.86
N PHE A 180 2.20 -9.92 8.86
CA PHE A 180 1.09 -8.97 8.83
C PHE A 180 0.29 -9.07 7.52
N TRP A 181 0.96 -9.14 6.37
CA TRP A 181 0.30 -9.35 5.08
C TRP A 181 -0.41 -10.70 4.98
N ASP A 182 0.19 -11.76 5.52
CA ASP A 182 -0.45 -13.08 5.55
C ASP A 182 -1.72 -13.07 6.44
N MET A 183 -1.75 -12.25 7.48
CA MET A 183 -2.96 -12.03 8.27
C MET A 183 -4.04 -11.28 7.48
N LEU A 184 -3.68 -10.24 6.71
CA LEU A 184 -4.63 -9.50 5.88
C LEU A 184 -5.25 -10.39 4.80
N GLN A 185 -4.47 -11.24 4.15
CA GLN A 185 -4.98 -12.19 3.15
C GLN A 185 -6.00 -13.16 3.77
N ARG A 186 -5.71 -13.71 4.95
CA ARG A 186 -6.68 -14.57 5.67
C ARG A 186 -7.98 -13.84 6.04
N LEU A 187 -7.91 -12.58 6.42
CA LEU A 187 -9.11 -11.76 6.69
C LEU A 187 -9.91 -11.51 5.41
N GLN A 188 -9.23 -11.23 4.30
CA GLN A 188 -9.84 -11.08 2.99
C GLN A 188 -10.51 -12.38 2.52
N GLU A 189 -9.88 -13.54 2.68
CA GLU A 189 -10.47 -14.86 2.38
C GLU A 189 -11.74 -15.15 3.20
N GLN A 190 -11.87 -14.52 4.38
CA GLN A 190 -13.10 -14.57 5.19
C GLN A 190 -14.19 -13.61 4.69
N GLY A 191 -13.89 -12.80 3.66
CA GLY A 191 -14.81 -11.87 3.00
C GLY A 191 -14.72 -10.43 3.48
N LEU A 192 -13.72 -10.06 4.31
CA LEU A 192 -13.51 -8.69 4.73
C LEU A 192 -12.97 -7.85 3.57
N THR A 193 -13.60 -6.70 3.29
CA THR A 193 -13.06 -5.71 2.35
C THR A 193 -11.94 -4.93 3.02
N ILE A 194 -10.78 -4.84 2.38
CA ILE A 194 -9.59 -4.19 2.97
C ILE A 194 -8.98 -3.22 1.97
N MET A 195 -8.76 -1.97 2.38
CA MET A 195 -7.99 -0.98 1.64
C MET A 195 -6.72 -0.61 2.43
N VAL A 196 -5.56 -0.88 1.84
CA VAL A 196 -4.25 -0.64 2.46
C VAL A 196 -3.50 0.43 1.70
N SER A 197 -3.00 1.46 2.38
CA SER A 197 -1.99 2.34 1.79
C SER A 197 -0.58 1.87 2.15
N THR A 198 0.37 1.97 1.21
CA THR A 198 1.78 1.69 1.48
C THR A 198 2.70 2.47 0.52
N PRO A 199 3.88 2.93 0.98
CA PRO A 199 4.91 3.46 0.10
C PRO A 199 5.77 2.35 -0.53
N TYR A 200 5.65 1.11 -0.07
CA TYR A 200 6.48 -0.02 -0.49
C TYR A 200 5.89 -0.71 -1.72
N MET A 201 6.55 -0.58 -2.88
CA MET A 201 6.08 -1.15 -4.15
C MET A 201 6.11 -2.70 -4.18
N ASP A 202 7.00 -3.32 -3.41
CA ASP A 202 7.08 -4.78 -3.26
C ASP A 202 5.84 -5.39 -2.59
N GLU A 203 5.13 -4.59 -1.76
CA GLU A 203 3.88 -5.02 -1.12
C GLU A 203 2.70 -5.07 -2.09
N ALA A 204 2.80 -4.42 -3.25
CA ALA A 204 1.75 -4.41 -4.28
C ALA A 204 1.30 -5.82 -4.69
N SER A 205 2.25 -6.77 -4.78
CA SER A 205 1.99 -8.17 -5.14
C SER A 205 1.11 -8.93 -4.13
N ARG A 206 0.86 -8.36 -2.95
CA ARG A 206 -0.01 -8.92 -1.93
C ARG A 206 -1.48 -8.56 -2.11
N CYS A 207 -1.77 -7.60 -2.98
CA CYS A 207 -3.12 -7.09 -3.26
C CYS A 207 -3.70 -7.70 -4.53
N GLY A 208 -5.02 -7.87 -4.58
CA GLY A 208 -5.72 -8.31 -5.79
C GLY A 208 -5.72 -7.26 -6.89
N ARG A 209 -5.96 -6.00 -6.50
CA ARG A 209 -5.83 -4.81 -7.36
C ARG A 209 -5.13 -3.70 -6.60
N ILE A 210 -4.48 -2.82 -7.35
CA ILE A 210 -3.78 -1.67 -6.80
C ILE A 210 -4.09 -0.40 -7.58
N ALA A 211 -4.01 0.72 -6.91
CA ALA A 211 -3.93 2.05 -7.53
C ALA A 211 -2.54 2.63 -7.27
N LEU A 212 -1.84 2.99 -8.33
CA LEU A 212 -0.61 3.76 -8.24
C LEU A 212 -0.98 5.23 -8.08
N MET A 213 -0.50 5.87 -7.02
CA MET A 213 -0.86 7.25 -6.69
C MET A 213 0.40 8.11 -6.52
N GLN A 214 0.39 9.30 -7.12
CA GLN A 214 1.44 10.29 -6.98
C GLN A 214 0.87 11.72 -7.07
N SER A 215 1.39 12.62 -6.22
CA SER A 215 1.02 14.05 -6.22
C SER A 215 -0.49 14.30 -6.29
N GLY A 216 -1.27 13.48 -5.55
CA GLY A 216 -2.73 13.59 -5.51
C GLY A 216 -3.48 12.95 -6.68
N HIS A 217 -2.80 12.37 -7.66
CA HIS A 217 -3.40 11.72 -8.83
C HIS A 217 -3.30 10.20 -8.75
N ILE A 218 -4.34 9.51 -9.20
CA ILE A 218 -4.25 8.09 -9.55
C ILE A 218 -3.65 7.99 -10.96
N LEU A 219 -2.52 7.31 -11.08
CA LEU A 219 -1.81 7.13 -12.34
C LEU A 219 -2.36 5.95 -13.13
N GLN A 220 -2.59 4.84 -12.43
CA GLN A 220 -3.09 3.58 -13.00
C GLN A 220 -3.78 2.75 -11.93
N VAL A 221 -4.80 1.97 -12.34
CA VAL A 221 -5.49 1.00 -11.49
C VAL A 221 -5.59 -0.31 -12.25
N ASP A 222 -5.00 -1.36 -11.69
CA ASP A 222 -5.10 -2.73 -12.24
C ASP A 222 -4.65 -3.75 -11.20
N SER A 223 -4.68 -5.05 -11.55
CA SER A 223 -3.92 -6.07 -10.84
C SER A 223 -2.40 -5.79 -10.93
N PRO A 224 -1.59 -6.24 -9.99
CA PRO A 224 -0.12 -6.10 -10.08
C PRO A 224 0.44 -6.68 -11.38
N GLU A 225 -0.11 -7.80 -11.84
CA GLU A 225 0.26 -8.44 -13.11
C GLU A 225 -0.15 -7.60 -14.32
N GLY A 226 -1.36 -7.01 -14.30
CA GLY A 226 -1.84 -6.12 -15.35
C GLY A 226 -0.96 -4.87 -15.48
N ILE A 227 -0.56 -4.28 -14.34
CA ILE A 227 0.39 -3.15 -14.34
C ILE A 227 1.72 -3.55 -14.95
N LYS A 228 2.31 -4.68 -14.55
CA LYS A 228 3.56 -5.17 -15.14
C LYS A 228 3.44 -5.48 -16.63
N ALA A 229 2.32 -6.05 -17.06
CA ALA A 229 2.06 -6.34 -18.47
C ALA A 229 1.89 -5.08 -19.34
N SER A 230 1.49 -3.95 -18.76
CA SER A 230 1.35 -2.66 -19.44
C SER A 230 2.67 -1.91 -19.62
N TYR A 231 3.80 -2.43 -19.09
CA TYR A 231 5.11 -1.78 -19.21
C TYR A 231 5.55 -1.72 -20.68
N PRO A 232 5.82 -0.53 -21.24
CA PRO A 232 5.92 -0.36 -22.69
C PRO A 232 7.30 -0.72 -23.29
N HIS A 233 8.31 -0.98 -22.46
CA HIS A 233 9.69 -1.14 -22.90
C HIS A 233 10.26 -2.52 -22.55
N THR A 234 11.30 -2.92 -23.24
CA THR A 234 12.17 -4.03 -22.79
C THR A 234 13.07 -3.51 -21.68
N LEU A 235 13.10 -4.23 -20.55
CA LEU A 235 13.88 -3.86 -19.37
C LEU A 235 15.11 -4.76 -19.23
N TRP A 236 16.23 -4.14 -18.90
CA TRP A 236 17.52 -4.81 -18.76
C TRP A 236 18.09 -4.55 -17.37
N ALA A 237 18.51 -5.61 -16.68
CA ALA A 237 19.33 -5.50 -15.46
C ALA A 237 20.80 -5.44 -15.85
N VAL A 238 21.48 -4.37 -15.47
CA VAL A 238 22.90 -4.15 -15.77
C VAL A 238 23.71 -4.14 -14.47
N ARG A 239 24.78 -4.92 -14.43
CA ARG A 239 25.71 -4.99 -13.31
C ARG A 239 27.15 -4.89 -13.80
N SER A 240 28.05 -4.38 -12.94
CA SER A 240 29.48 -4.34 -13.16
C SER A 240 30.20 -4.41 -11.81
N GLU A 241 31.48 -4.78 -11.81
CA GLU A 241 32.32 -4.70 -10.61
C GLU A 241 32.43 -3.26 -10.05
N ARG A 242 32.27 -2.26 -10.92
CA ARG A 242 32.35 -0.84 -10.60
C ARG A 242 30.96 -0.20 -10.65
N MET A 243 30.09 -0.54 -9.68
CA MET A 243 28.68 -0.10 -9.69
C MET A 243 28.51 1.43 -9.65
N ILE A 244 29.28 2.15 -8.82
CA ILE A 244 29.08 3.60 -8.66
C ILE A 244 29.29 4.37 -9.98
N PRO A 245 30.43 4.22 -10.70
CA PRO A 245 30.58 4.88 -12.00
C PRO A 245 29.62 4.35 -13.08
N LEU A 246 29.19 3.07 -12.98
CA LEU A 246 28.30 2.47 -13.97
C LEU A 246 27.01 3.28 -14.19
N LEU A 247 26.38 3.80 -13.15
CA LEU A 247 25.15 4.60 -13.27
C LEU A 247 25.38 5.87 -14.11
N THR A 248 26.50 6.55 -13.86
CA THR A 248 26.88 7.76 -14.61
C THR A 248 27.13 7.43 -16.07
N ASP A 249 27.88 6.36 -16.32
CA ASP A 249 28.24 5.93 -17.68
C ASP A 249 27.01 5.42 -18.46
N LEU A 250 26.07 4.73 -17.78
CA LEU A 250 24.78 4.34 -18.35
C LEU A 250 23.96 5.57 -18.77
N ARG A 251 23.83 6.57 -17.89
CA ARG A 251 23.08 7.80 -18.18
C ARG A 251 23.69 8.65 -19.29
N GLN A 252 25.01 8.56 -19.49
CA GLN A 252 25.73 9.25 -20.56
C GLN A 252 25.74 8.46 -21.88
N SER A 253 25.37 7.20 -21.85
CA SER A 253 25.36 6.33 -23.04
C SER A 253 24.26 6.78 -24.03
N PRO A 254 24.57 6.93 -25.31
CA PRO A 254 23.57 7.27 -26.34
C PRO A 254 22.53 6.15 -26.54
N GLU A 255 22.83 4.92 -26.16
CA GLU A 255 21.93 3.77 -26.28
C GLU A 255 20.86 3.74 -25.20
N VAL A 256 21.09 4.42 -24.05
CA VAL A 256 20.23 4.35 -22.86
C VAL A 256 19.21 5.47 -22.86
N GLU A 257 17.95 5.12 -22.61
CA GLU A 257 16.87 6.07 -22.39
C GLU A 257 16.72 6.39 -20.89
N THR A 258 16.62 5.34 -20.05
CA THR A 258 16.53 5.51 -18.60
C THR A 258 17.46 4.51 -17.88
N ALA A 259 17.98 4.91 -16.73
CA ALA A 259 18.74 4.04 -15.83
C ALA A 259 18.43 4.39 -14.39
N TYR A 260 17.90 3.42 -13.64
CA TYR A 260 17.53 3.53 -12.24
C TYR A 260 18.24 2.49 -11.38
N SER A 261 18.48 2.81 -10.11
CA SER A 261 19.13 1.90 -9.17
C SER A 261 18.11 0.96 -8.52
N PHE A 262 18.34 -0.34 -8.60
CA PHE A 262 17.54 -1.40 -8.00
C PHE A 262 18.42 -2.40 -7.26
N GLY A 263 18.61 -2.19 -5.98
CA GLY A 263 19.44 -3.07 -5.15
C GLY A 263 20.85 -3.26 -5.72
N GLU A 264 21.15 -4.45 -6.21
CA GLU A 264 22.47 -4.83 -6.74
C GLU A 264 22.61 -4.66 -8.26
N SER A 265 21.62 -4.06 -8.92
CA SER A 265 21.62 -3.83 -10.37
C SER A 265 21.07 -2.47 -10.73
N TYR A 266 21.34 -2.02 -11.95
CA TYR A 266 20.65 -0.91 -12.57
C TYR A 266 19.63 -1.45 -13.56
N HIS A 267 18.39 -0.98 -13.46
CA HIS A 267 17.36 -1.27 -14.44
C HIS A 267 17.41 -0.23 -15.54
N VAL A 268 17.55 -0.69 -16.77
CA VAL A 268 17.86 0.13 -17.93
C VAL A 268 16.86 -0.12 -19.04
N THR A 269 16.36 0.97 -19.65
CA THR A 269 15.65 0.92 -20.93
C THR A 269 16.52 1.50 -22.03
N LEU A 270 16.47 0.90 -23.22
CA LEU A 270 17.22 1.37 -24.38
C LEU A 270 16.35 2.32 -25.20
N ARG A 271 16.99 3.31 -25.83
CA ARG A 271 16.32 4.24 -26.75
C ARG A 271 15.74 3.52 -27.95
N ALA A 272 14.61 4.01 -28.43
CA ALA A 272 14.07 3.57 -29.72
C ALA A 272 15.09 3.83 -30.85
N GLY A 273 15.41 2.79 -31.62
CA GLY A 273 16.42 2.90 -32.68
C GLY A 273 17.88 2.75 -32.21
N SER A 274 18.11 2.42 -30.92
CA SER A 274 19.45 2.06 -30.45
C SER A 274 19.99 0.83 -31.18
N GLN A 275 21.33 0.69 -31.22
CA GLN A 275 21.97 -0.50 -31.79
C GLN A 275 21.90 -1.72 -30.85
N GLY A 276 21.16 -1.60 -29.74
CA GLY A 276 20.83 -2.69 -28.83
C GLY A 276 21.89 -2.98 -27.77
N VAL A 277 21.69 -4.11 -27.08
CA VAL A 277 22.48 -4.51 -25.91
C VAL A 277 23.98 -4.64 -26.20
N GLU A 278 24.36 -5.14 -27.38
CA GLU A 278 25.78 -5.33 -27.72
C GLU A 278 26.50 -3.99 -27.94
N ALA A 279 25.82 -2.98 -28.47
CA ALA A 279 26.37 -1.65 -28.58
C ALA A 279 26.55 -1.01 -27.19
N LEU A 280 25.56 -1.19 -26.28
CA LEU A 280 25.68 -0.76 -24.89
C LEU A 280 26.87 -1.46 -24.20
N ARG A 281 27.00 -2.78 -24.35
CA ARG A 281 28.13 -3.55 -23.82
C ARG A 281 29.48 -3.01 -24.31
N THR A 282 29.57 -2.76 -25.61
CA THR A 282 30.79 -2.21 -26.24
C THR A 282 31.10 -0.80 -25.71
N SER A 283 30.10 0.04 -25.55
CA SER A 283 30.25 1.38 -24.98
C SER A 283 30.78 1.32 -23.55
N LEU A 284 30.21 0.46 -22.71
CA LEU A 284 30.63 0.28 -21.32
C LEU A 284 32.05 -0.27 -21.20
N HIS A 285 32.44 -1.22 -22.05
CA HIS A 285 33.84 -1.70 -22.12
C HIS A 285 34.82 -0.59 -22.49
N ARG A 286 34.45 0.32 -23.40
CA ARG A 286 35.32 1.43 -23.82
C ARG A 286 35.60 2.41 -22.68
N VAL A 287 34.65 2.58 -21.73
CA VAL A 287 34.83 3.44 -20.56
C VAL A 287 35.37 2.69 -19.34
N GLY A 288 35.81 1.44 -19.52
CA GLY A 288 36.58 0.68 -18.53
C GLY A 288 35.79 -0.27 -17.64
N HIS A 289 34.57 -0.65 -18.04
CA HIS A 289 33.83 -1.73 -17.38
C HIS A 289 34.18 -3.05 -18.00
N THR A 290 35.05 -3.86 -17.36
CA THR A 290 35.57 -5.11 -17.89
C THR A 290 34.68 -6.32 -17.70
N SER A 291 33.87 -6.31 -16.63
CA SER A 291 32.94 -7.38 -16.26
C SER A 291 31.52 -6.81 -16.19
N VAL A 292 30.82 -6.83 -17.34
CA VAL A 292 29.44 -6.30 -17.45
C VAL A 292 28.47 -7.44 -17.71
N SER A 293 27.54 -7.66 -16.78
CA SER A 293 26.35 -8.49 -17.01
C SER A 293 25.20 -7.61 -17.46
N ILE A 294 24.52 -8.01 -18.54
CA ILE A 294 23.30 -7.37 -19.05
C ILE A 294 22.30 -8.50 -19.31
N GLU A 295 21.23 -8.52 -18.54
CA GLU A 295 20.21 -9.57 -18.59
C GLU A 295 18.83 -8.94 -18.81
N GLN A 296 18.02 -9.51 -19.70
CA GLN A 296 16.64 -9.09 -19.85
C GLN A 296 15.83 -9.57 -18.66
N ILE A 297 15.04 -8.69 -18.07
CA ILE A 297 14.21 -8.98 -16.91
C ILE A 297 12.75 -8.57 -17.14
N SER A 298 11.86 -9.18 -16.36
CA SER A 298 10.47 -8.71 -16.28
C SER A 298 10.37 -7.49 -15.37
N PRO A 299 9.54 -6.49 -15.71
CA PRO A 299 9.38 -5.31 -14.89
C PRO A 299 8.72 -5.63 -13.54
N SER A 300 9.12 -4.92 -12.51
CA SER A 300 8.42 -4.84 -11.22
C SER A 300 7.35 -3.74 -11.27
N VAL A 301 6.49 -3.68 -10.25
CA VAL A 301 5.54 -2.56 -10.08
C VAL A 301 6.29 -1.24 -9.91
N GLU A 302 7.47 -1.26 -9.29
CA GLU A 302 8.31 -0.07 -9.12
C GLU A 302 8.86 0.43 -10.47
N ASP A 303 9.29 -0.46 -11.37
CA ASP A 303 9.69 -0.09 -12.73
C ASP A 303 8.54 0.59 -13.49
N CYS A 304 7.33 0.03 -13.37
CA CYS A 304 6.14 0.61 -13.99
C CYS A 304 5.82 2.01 -13.42
N PHE A 305 5.90 2.16 -12.10
CA PHE A 305 5.70 3.44 -11.44
C PHE A 305 6.71 4.50 -11.91
N MET A 306 7.99 4.13 -12.02
CA MET A 306 9.05 5.02 -12.52
C MET A 306 8.84 5.41 -13.98
N ALA A 307 8.31 4.50 -14.80
CA ALA A 307 8.00 4.79 -16.21
C ALA A 307 6.81 5.74 -16.39
N LEU A 308 5.82 5.70 -15.49
CA LEU A 308 4.67 6.62 -15.51
C LEU A 308 5.06 8.05 -15.13
N HIS A 309 6.20 8.22 -14.44
CA HIS A 309 6.78 9.50 -14.09
C HIS A 309 8.28 9.51 -14.43
N PRO A 310 8.64 9.72 -15.70
CA PRO A 310 10.04 9.99 -16.01
C PRO A 310 10.43 11.25 -15.24
N SER A 311 11.28 11.08 -14.21
CA SER A 311 11.88 12.21 -13.52
C SER A 311 12.49 13.11 -14.58
N ALA A 312 12.17 14.40 -14.54
CA ALA A 312 12.95 15.37 -15.30
C ALA A 312 14.41 15.15 -14.94
N SER A 313 15.15 14.60 -15.89
CA SER A 313 16.60 14.34 -15.83
C SER A 313 17.37 15.64 -15.74
#